data_fc3a6d03c44c64ccbd860d1880c05e88
#
_entry.id   fc3a6d03c44c64ccbd860d1880c05e88
#
_cell.length_a   1.000
_cell.length_b   1.000
_cell.length_c   1.000
_cell.angle_alpha   90.00
_cell.angle_beta   90.00
_cell.angle_gamma   90.00
#
_symmetry.space_group_name_H-M   'P 1'
#
loop_
_entity.id
_entity.type
_entity.pdbx_description
1 polymer ?
#
loop_
_entity_poly.entity_id
_entity_poly.type
_entity_poly.pdbx_seq_one_letter_code
_entity_poly.pdbx_strand_id
1 'polypeptide(L)'
;GYPVLMRPSYVLGGQNMIVAYNSSDVIEYMGVITKHVDMSHPVLMDKYIYGTECEVDAICDGTDYLVPGIMEQIERTGVHSGDSICVYPPYNFPQDVIDTLVDYTGRFARELKVVGLVNVQYAVQDGKVYVIEVNPRSSRTVPYISKVTGVPMVDLAVRCTLGEKLKDMGYGTGLWRNGKSPYVAVKVPVYSFLKLHGVDTMLGPEMKSTGEVLGIAPNMHEALIKGLVAAGYQFKTPGPGSCVIISVKDSDKKEAAELAWKLHDYGYKIYGTPGTARYLNSQMVPCSTVRQMSEERPNVLDLLESGLVDY
;
A
#
# COMPACT_ATOMS: atom_id res chain seq x y z
N GLY A 1 8.83 -14.57 17.80
CA GLY A 1 10.07 -13.85 17.53
C GLY A 1 9.80 -12.53 16.85
N TYR A 2 10.81 -11.69 16.79
CA TYR A 2 10.75 -10.41 16.10
C TYR A 2 10.73 -10.58 14.58
N PRO A 3 10.21 -9.57 13.84
CA PRO A 3 9.59 -8.35 14.34
C PRO A 3 8.16 -8.58 14.88
N VAL A 4 7.72 -7.65 15.72
CA VAL A 4 6.36 -7.63 16.27
C VAL A 4 5.72 -6.27 16.01
N LEU A 5 4.40 -6.26 15.77
CA LEU A 5 3.59 -5.06 15.67
C LEU A 5 3.05 -4.74 17.07
N MET A 6 3.33 -3.56 17.57
CA MET A 6 2.82 -3.09 18.86
C MET A 6 1.75 -2.02 18.65
N ARG A 7 0.63 -2.17 19.32
CA ARG A 7 -0.49 -1.22 19.23
C ARG A 7 -1.16 -1.04 20.58
N PRO A 8 -1.49 0.20 20.97
CA PRO A 8 -2.37 0.45 22.10
C PRO A 8 -3.77 -0.12 21.82
N SER A 9 -4.53 -0.38 22.87
CA SER A 9 -5.97 -0.59 22.72
C SER A 9 -6.63 0.72 22.27
N TYR A 10 -7.71 0.63 21.46
CA TYR A 10 -8.46 1.80 20.97
C TYR A 10 -7.67 2.74 20.06
N VAL A 11 -7.01 2.16 19.06
CA VAL A 11 -6.28 2.92 18.02
C VAL A 11 -7.22 3.35 16.90
N LEU A 12 -7.09 4.61 16.45
CA LEU A 12 -7.72 5.13 15.24
C LEU A 12 -6.63 5.53 14.23
N GLY A 13 -6.76 5.06 12.98
CA GLY A 13 -5.84 5.41 11.90
C GLY A 13 -4.38 5.03 12.15
N GLY A 14 -4.12 3.96 12.89
CA GLY A 14 -2.78 3.48 13.18
C GLY A 14 -1.95 4.34 14.15
N GLN A 15 -2.56 5.33 14.79
CA GLN A 15 -1.86 6.24 15.70
C GLN A 15 -1.14 5.48 16.82
N ASN A 16 0.13 5.85 17.06
CA ASN A 16 0.98 5.22 18.08
C ASN A 16 1.23 3.70 17.86
N MET A 17 1.09 3.21 16.63
CA MET A 17 1.52 1.85 16.30
C MET A 17 2.95 1.85 15.79
N ILE A 18 3.72 0.83 16.16
CA ILE A 18 5.08 0.63 15.66
C ILE A 18 5.37 -0.83 15.33
N VAL A 19 6.34 -1.03 14.46
CA VAL A 19 6.99 -2.34 14.25
C VAL A 19 8.29 -2.37 15.02
N ALA A 20 8.38 -3.23 16.04
CA ALA A 20 9.58 -3.41 16.86
C ALA A 20 10.39 -4.62 16.33
N TYR A 21 11.67 -4.41 16.07
CA TYR A 21 12.57 -5.42 15.51
C TYR A 21 13.40 -6.13 16.58
N ASN A 22 13.45 -5.57 17.77
CA ASN A 22 14.23 -6.10 18.89
C ASN A 22 13.66 -5.62 20.25
N SER A 23 14.24 -6.10 21.35
CA SER A 23 13.78 -5.76 22.68
C SER A 23 14.02 -4.28 23.07
N SER A 24 15.04 -3.64 22.49
CA SER A 24 15.31 -2.23 22.74
C SER A 24 14.21 -1.35 22.18
N ASP A 25 13.72 -1.66 20.96
CA ASP A 25 12.61 -0.93 20.33
C ASP A 25 11.34 -1.05 21.19
N VAL A 26 11.08 -2.24 21.77
CA VAL A 26 9.93 -2.47 22.66
C VAL A 26 10.04 -1.61 23.92
N ILE A 27 11.22 -1.55 24.55
CA ILE A 27 11.43 -0.77 25.78
C ILE A 27 11.27 0.73 25.49
N GLU A 28 11.86 1.22 24.41
CA GLU A 28 11.75 2.62 24.00
C GLU A 28 10.29 3.00 23.74
N TYR A 29 9.58 2.18 22.95
CA TYR A 29 8.18 2.40 22.65
C TYR A 29 7.31 2.42 23.91
N MET A 30 7.47 1.45 24.82
CA MET A 30 6.73 1.43 26.07
C MET A 30 7.00 2.67 26.92
N GLY A 31 8.23 3.18 26.90
CA GLY A 31 8.60 4.44 27.59
C GLY A 31 7.89 5.68 27.01
N VAL A 32 7.57 5.68 25.73
CA VAL A 32 6.79 6.74 25.06
C VAL A 32 5.30 6.57 25.32
N ILE A 33 4.77 5.38 25.12
CA ILE A 33 3.33 5.08 25.23
C ILE A 33 2.79 5.33 26.63
N THR A 34 3.53 4.92 27.67
CA THR A 34 3.11 5.12 29.07
C THR A 34 2.94 6.58 29.47
N LYS A 35 3.49 7.51 28.69
CA LYS A 35 3.35 8.96 28.95
C LYS A 35 2.17 9.60 28.24
N HIS A 36 1.68 8.98 27.18
CA HIS A 36 0.71 9.61 26.25
C HIS A 36 -0.60 8.84 26.08
N VAL A 37 -0.65 7.58 26.53
CA VAL A 37 -1.81 6.70 26.38
C VAL A 37 -2.30 6.24 27.74
N ASP A 38 -3.63 6.13 27.88
CA ASP A 38 -4.23 5.55 29.07
C ASP A 38 -3.86 4.06 29.19
N MET A 39 -3.07 3.73 30.20
CA MET A 39 -2.59 2.37 30.47
C MET A 39 -3.61 1.50 31.23
N SER A 40 -4.85 1.97 31.41
CA SER A 40 -5.94 1.12 31.92
C SER A 40 -6.26 -0.06 30.98
N HIS A 41 -5.81 0.02 29.71
CA HIS A 41 -5.96 -1.02 28.70
C HIS A 41 -4.59 -1.57 28.28
N PRO A 42 -4.51 -2.88 27.95
CA PRO A 42 -3.26 -3.49 27.55
C PRO A 42 -2.76 -2.98 26.19
N VAL A 43 -1.44 -2.92 26.03
CA VAL A 43 -0.81 -2.81 24.71
C VAL A 43 -0.80 -4.20 24.07
N LEU A 44 -1.33 -4.31 22.86
CA LEU A 44 -1.34 -5.54 22.09
C LEU A 44 0.00 -5.70 21.37
N MET A 45 0.48 -6.93 21.32
CA MET A 45 1.72 -7.29 20.62
C MET A 45 1.42 -8.46 19.70
N ASP A 46 1.36 -8.18 18.40
CA ASP A 46 1.06 -9.16 17.37
C ASP A 46 2.33 -9.56 16.61
N LYS A 47 2.37 -10.79 16.10
CA LYS A 47 3.41 -11.19 15.16
C LYS A 47 3.28 -10.33 13.89
N TYR A 48 4.39 -9.73 13.47
CA TYR A 48 4.42 -9.02 12.19
C TYR A 48 4.33 -10.01 11.02
N ILE A 49 3.40 -9.78 10.11
CA ILE A 49 3.18 -10.62 8.93
C ILE A 49 3.87 -9.94 7.74
N TYR A 50 4.86 -10.63 7.16
CA TYR A 50 5.47 -10.20 5.89
C TYR A 50 4.60 -10.72 4.74
N GLY A 51 3.81 -9.85 4.14
CA GLY A 51 2.91 -10.26 3.08
C GLY A 51 2.46 -9.10 2.22
N THR A 52 1.49 -9.34 1.38
CA THR A 52 0.79 -8.32 0.59
C THR A 52 -0.52 -7.99 1.28
N GLU A 53 -0.77 -6.73 1.55
CA GLU A 53 -2.05 -6.30 2.08
C GLU A 53 -3.07 -6.11 0.97
N CYS A 54 -4.34 -6.27 1.31
CA CYS A 54 -5.45 -5.94 0.44
C CYS A 54 -6.68 -5.48 1.21
N GLU A 55 -7.54 -4.76 0.52
CA GLU A 55 -8.82 -4.29 1.03
C GLU A 55 -9.96 -4.89 0.22
N VAL A 56 -11.03 -5.25 0.93
CA VAL A 56 -12.29 -5.71 0.35
C VAL A 56 -13.42 -4.86 0.91
N ASP A 57 -14.07 -4.10 0.04
CA ASP A 57 -15.32 -3.41 0.36
C ASP A 57 -16.50 -4.22 -0.13
N ALA A 58 -17.49 -4.41 0.73
CA ALA A 58 -18.71 -5.11 0.37
C ALA A 58 -19.96 -4.31 0.74
N ILE A 59 -21.04 -4.57 -0.01
CA ILE A 59 -22.39 -4.11 0.30
C ILE A 59 -23.17 -5.30 0.85
N CYS A 60 -23.91 -5.10 1.94
CA CYS A 60 -24.64 -6.15 2.64
C CYS A 60 -26.10 -5.75 2.87
N ASP A 61 -27.03 -6.69 2.76
CA ASP A 61 -28.45 -6.48 3.00
C ASP A 61 -28.97 -7.23 4.24
N GLY A 62 -28.04 -7.70 5.09
CA GLY A 62 -28.31 -8.52 6.27
C GLY A 62 -28.42 -10.02 5.97
N THR A 63 -28.48 -10.44 4.71
CA THR A 63 -28.56 -11.83 4.26
C THR A 63 -27.50 -12.13 3.21
N ASP A 64 -27.53 -11.36 2.13
CA ASP A 64 -26.61 -11.44 1.01
C ASP A 64 -25.53 -10.34 1.10
N TYR A 65 -24.42 -10.56 0.42
CA TYR A 65 -23.31 -9.60 0.34
C TYR A 65 -22.75 -9.57 -1.07
N LEU A 66 -22.38 -8.39 -1.53
CA LEU A 66 -21.77 -8.15 -2.83
C LEU A 66 -20.37 -7.59 -2.64
N VAL A 67 -19.37 -8.22 -3.21
CA VAL A 67 -18.00 -7.72 -3.32
C VAL A 67 -17.79 -7.23 -4.75
N PRO A 68 -17.80 -5.92 -5.02
CA PRO A 68 -17.59 -5.41 -6.38
C PRO A 68 -16.18 -5.60 -6.88
N GLY A 69 -15.18 -5.56 -5.99
CA GLY A 69 -13.78 -5.75 -6.33
C GLY A 69 -12.89 -5.84 -5.11
N ILE A 70 -11.69 -6.33 -5.32
CA ILE A 70 -10.62 -6.47 -4.33
C ILE A 70 -9.47 -5.55 -4.75
N MET A 71 -8.93 -4.79 -3.82
CA MET A 71 -7.80 -3.89 -4.01
C MET A 71 -6.54 -4.49 -3.41
N GLU A 72 -5.54 -4.78 -4.23
CA GLU A 72 -4.22 -5.25 -3.78
C GLU A 72 -3.30 -4.05 -3.56
N GLN A 73 -2.59 -3.99 -2.44
CA GLN A 73 -1.61 -2.95 -2.13
C GLN A 73 -0.23 -3.31 -2.67
N ILE A 74 0.50 -2.31 -3.15
CA ILE A 74 1.87 -2.49 -3.67
C ILE A 74 2.90 -2.41 -2.54
N GLU A 75 2.67 -1.56 -1.55
CA GLU A 75 3.56 -1.39 -0.41
C GLU A 75 3.57 -2.63 0.48
N ARG A 76 4.66 -2.76 1.23
CA ARG A 76 4.80 -3.81 2.25
C ARG A 76 3.71 -3.69 3.32
N THR A 77 3.42 -4.80 4.00
CA THR A 77 2.59 -4.80 5.21
C THR A 77 3.07 -3.79 6.25
N GLY A 78 2.13 -3.21 6.99
CA GLY A 78 2.41 -2.23 8.04
C GLY A 78 2.44 -0.77 7.53
N VAL A 79 2.14 -0.50 6.26
CA VAL A 79 1.81 0.83 5.76
C VAL A 79 0.30 0.98 5.80
N HIS A 80 -0.20 2.11 6.32
CA HIS A 80 -1.64 2.36 6.39
C HIS A 80 -2.28 2.30 5.00
N SER A 81 -3.43 1.65 4.87
CA SER A 81 -4.09 1.43 3.58
C SER A 81 -4.40 2.72 2.81
N GLY A 82 -4.69 3.82 3.52
CA GLY A 82 -4.86 5.14 2.92
C GLY A 82 -3.59 5.70 2.27
N ASP A 83 -2.42 5.25 2.72
CA ASP A 83 -1.11 5.69 2.25
C ASP A 83 -0.51 4.76 1.20
N SER A 84 -1.16 3.63 0.94
CA SER A 84 -0.69 2.62 -0.01
C SER A 84 -1.24 2.86 -1.41
N ILE A 85 -0.41 2.57 -2.41
CA ILE A 85 -0.83 2.45 -3.80
C ILE A 85 -1.58 1.13 -3.93
N CYS A 86 -2.81 1.17 -4.47
CA CYS A 86 -3.63 -0.02 -4.62
C CYS A 86 -3.99 -0.27 -6.08
N VAL A 87 -4.03 -1.53 -6.46
CA VAL A 87 -4.31 -1.98 -7.84
C VAL A 87 -5.61 -2.77 -7.88
N TYR A 88 -6.42 -2.49 -8.89
CA TYR A 88 -7.61 -3.25 -9.26
C TYR A 88 -7.57 -3.61 -10.76
N PRO A 89 -7.88 -4.84 -11.17
CA PRO A 89 -8.06 -6.03 -10.32
C PRO A 89 -6.77 -6.45 -9.61
N PRO A 90 -6.83 -7.34 -8.60
CA PRO A 90 -5.63 -7.87 -7.94
C PRO A 90 -4.62 -8.41 -8.94
N TYR A 91 -3.35 -8.09 -8.74
CA TYR A 91 -2.28 -8.38 -9.70
C TYR A 91 -1.57 -9.71 -9.41
N ASN A 92 -1.34 -10.01 -8.13
CA ASN A 92 -0.54 -11.17 -7.70
C ASN A 92 -1.35 -12.27 -7.00
N PHE A 93 -2.65 -12.08 -6.73
CA PHE A 93 -3.42 -13.06 -5.99
C PHE A 93 -3.94 -14.17 -6.89
N PRO A 94 -3.63 -15.44 -6.57
CA PRO A 94 -4.23 -16.59 -7.24
C PRO A 94 -5.72 -16.71 -6.84
N GLN A 95 -6.47 -17.47 -7.64
CA GLN A 95 -7.93 -17.54 -7.52
C GLN A 95 -8.41 -18.09 -6.16
N ASP A 96 -7.70 -19.04 -5.58
CA ASP A 96 -8.00 -19.63 -4.26
C ASP A 96 -7.87 -18.59 -3.13
N VAL A 97 -6.91 -17.69 -3.21
CA VAL A 97 -6.78 -16.55 -2.30
C VAL A 97 -7.96 -15.60 -2.48
N ILE A 98 -8.30 -15.25 -3.72
CA ILE A 98 -9.45 -14.38 -4.02
C ILE A 98 -10.75 -14.99 -3.46
N ASP A 99 -10.98 -16.29 -3.68
CA ASP A 99 -12.15 -16.98 -3.18
C ASP A 99 -12.20 -17.00 -1.65
N THR A 100 -11.05 -17.16 -0.99
CA THR A 100 -10.92 -17.08 0.47
C THR A 100 -11.26 -15.69 1.01
N LEU A 101 -10.74 -14.63 0.36
CA LEU A 101 -11.04 -13.25 0.74
C LEU A 101 -12.54 -12.95 0.66
N VAL A 102 -13.18 -13.40 -0.41
CA VAL A 102 -14.62 -13.23 -0.62
C VAL A 102 -15.43 -14.01 0.42
N ASP A 103 -15.07 -15.27 0.71
CA ASP A 103 -15.73 -16.09 1.73
C ASP A 103 -15.60 -15.45 3.12
N TYR A 104 -14.40 -15.06 3.53
CA TYR A 104 -14.18 -14.43 4.82
C TYR A 104 -14.97 -13.13 4.97
N THR A 105 -14.96 -12.28 3.94
CA THR A 105 -15.76 -11.04 3.93
C THR A 105 -17.25 -11.34 4.11
N GLY A 106 -17.78 -12.35 3.40
CA GLY A 106 -19.17 -12.76 3.53
C GLY A 106 -19.52 -13.34 4.90
N ARG A 107 -18.61 -14.07 5.52
CA ARG A 107 -18.79 -14.57 6.90
C ARG A 107 -18.83 -13.43 7.90
N PHE A 108 -17.91 -12.46 7.83
CA PHE A 108 -17.95 -11.27 8.67
C PHE A 108 -19.25 -10.48 8.49
N ALA A 109 -19.66 -10.26 7.24
CA ALA A 109 -20.89 -9.53 6.93
C ALA A 109 -22.11 -10.16 7.61
N ARG A 110 -22.25 -11.49 7.56
CA ARG A 110 -23.35 -12.23 8.16
C ARG A 110 -23.28 -12.27 9.69
N GLU A 111 -22.13 -12.64 10.25
CA GLU A 111 -21.97 -12.77 11.71
C GLU A 111 -22.13 -11.43 12.44
N LEU A 112 -21.64 -10.35 11.86
CA LEU A 112 -21.81 -8.99 12.37
C LEU A 112 -23.17 -8.38 12.00
N LYS A 113 -24.00 -9.09 11.22
CA LYS A 113 -25.33 -8.64 10.76
C LYS A 113 -25.26 -7.28 10.08
N VAL A 114 -24.25 -7.09 9.24
CA VAL A 114 -24.04 -5.80 8.56
C VAL A 114 -25.17 -5.54 7.57
N VAL A 115 -25.70 -4.33 7.60
CA VAL A 115 -26.58 -3.77 6.57
C VAL A 115 -25.95 -2.47 6.08
N GLY A 116 -25.69 -2.37 4.79
CA GLY A 116 -24.93 -1.27 4.20
C GLY A 116 -23.51 -1.70 3.85
N LEU A 117 -22.51 -0.87 4.15
CA LEU A 117 -21.12 -1.09 3.77
C LEU A 117 -20.28 -1.72 4.88
N VAL A 118 -19.37 -2.57 4.47
CA VAL A 118 -18.31 -3.11 5.31
C VAL A 118 -16.99 -3.11 4.53
N ASN A 119 -15.91 -2.69 5.20
CA ASN A 119 -14.54 -2.77 4.71
C ASN A 119 -13.78 -3.79 5.55
N VAL A 120 -13.08 -4.70 4.91
CA VAL A 120 -12.21 -5.67 5.58
C VAL A 120 -10.80 -5.55 5.02
N GLN A 121 -9.82 -5.44 5.91
CA GLN A 121 -8.40 -5.40 5.56
C GLN A 121 -7.75 -6.73 5.88
N TYR A 122 -6.97 -7.22 4.94
CA TYR A 122 -6.29 -8.50 5.01
C TYR A 122 -4.81 -8.37 4.69
N ALA A 123 -4.02 -9.31 5.23
CA ALA A 123 -2.67 -9.59 4.78
C ALA A 123 -2.60 -11.02 4.22
N VAL A 124 -1.92 -11.19 3.10
CA VAL A 124 -1.71 -12.48 2.45
C VAL A 124 -0.23 -12.83 2.51
N GLN A 125 0.11 -13.93 3.17
CA GLN A 125 1.48 -14.45 3.23
C GLN A 125 1.49 -15.95 2.90
N ASP A 126 2.30 -16.36 1.94
CA ASP A 126 2.45 -17.76 1.53
C ASP A 126 1.11 -18.45 1.23
N GLY A 127 0.20 -17.75 0.55
CA GLY A 127 -1.15 -18.21 0.22
C GLY A 127 -2.13 -18.26 1.39
N LYS A 128 -1.72 -17.85 2.59
CA LYS A 128 -2.59 -17.77 3.77
C LYS A 128 -3.13 -16.35 3.95
N VAL A 129 -4.42 -16.28 4.19
CA VAL A 129 -5.14 -15.02 4.43
C VAL A 129 -5.25 -14.76 5.92
N TYR A 130 -4.79 -13.59 6.34
CA TYR A 130 -4.89 -13.10 7.72
C TYR A 130 -5.77 -11.85 7.75
N VAL A 131 -6.65 -11.76 8.74
CA VAL A 131 -7.50 -10.59 8.95
C VAL A 131 -6.74 -9.55 9.78
N ILE A 132 -6.66 -8.33 9.28
CA ILE A 132 -6.11 -7.20 10.02
C ILE A 132 -7.21 -6.52 10.82
N GLU A 133 -8.28 -6.08 10.14
CA GLU A 133 -9.42 -5.44 10.79
C GLU A 133 -10.69 -5.53 9.96
N VAL A 134 -11.84 -5.38 10.62
CA VAL A 134 -13.16 -5.30 10.00
C VAL A 134 -13.80 -3.99 10.42
N ASN A 135 -14.21 -3.18 9.43
CA ASN A 135 -14.79 -1.87 9.61
C ASN A 135 -16.22 -1.86 9.05
N PRO A 136 -17.30 -1.98 9.88
CA PRO A 136 -18.68 -1.92 9.41
C PRO A 136 -19.09 -0.47 9.09
N ARG A 137 -18.45 0.11 8.10
CA ARG A 137 -18.63 1.48 7.62
C ARG A 137 -18.11 1.60 6.20
N SER A 138 -18.36 2.74 5.55
CA SER A 138 -17.72 3.12 4.30
C SER A 138 -16.21 3.29 4.47
N SER A 139 -15.45 2.96 3.43
CA SER A 139 -14.02 3.22 3.31
C SER A 139 -13.72 4.31 2.28
N ARG A 140 -12.48 4.77 2.23
CA ARG A 140 -12.01 5.72 1.19
C ARG A 140 -11.97 5.07 -0.21
N THR A 141 -11.88 3.75 -0.29
CA THR A 141 -11.84 2.99 -1.54
C THR A 141 -13.21 2.79 -2.20
N VAL A 142 -14.32 3.00 -1.48
CA VAL A 142 -15.69 2.85 -2.01
C VAL A 142 -15.94 3.69 -3.27
N PRO A 143 -15.65 5.01 -3.31
CA PRO A 143 -15.82 5.81 -4.53
C PRO A 143 -14.97 5.32 -5.69
N TYR A 144 -13.76 4.84 -5.38
CA TYR A 144 -12.82 4.29 -6.34
C TYR A 144 -13.38 2.99 -6.96
N ILE A 145 -13.73 2.01 -6.15
CA ILE A 145 -14.28 0.72 -6.60
C ILE A 145 -15.60 0.94 -7.36
N SER A 146 -16.47 1.81 -6.87
CA SER A 146 -17.71 2.17 -7.57
C SER A 146 -17.44 2.65 -8.99
N LYS A 147 -16.45 3.52 -9.16
CA LYS A 147 -16.09 4.11 -10.45
C LYS A 147 -15.51 3.08 -11.42
N VAL A 148 -14.60 2.22 -10.94
CA VAL A 148 -13.87 1.27 -11.82
C VAL A 148 -14.69 0.02 -12.15
N THR A 149 -15.61 -0.39 -11.28
CA THR A 149 -16.47 -1.56 -11.49
C THR A 149 -17.84 -1.22 -12.10
N GLY A 150 -18.22 0.06 -12.03
CA GLY A 150 -19.57 0.51 -12.42
C GLY A 150 -20.67 0.12 -11.42
N VAL A 151 -20.32 -0.48 -10.28
CA VAL A 151 -21.28 -0.84 -9.21
C VAL A 151 -21.54 0.38 -8.33
N PRO A 152 -22.76 0.91 -8.25
CA PRO A 152 -23.07 2.10 -7.46
C PRO A 152 -23.17 1.79 -5.95
N MET A 153 -22.00 1.53 -5.33
CA MET A 153 -21.92 0.97 -3.97
C MET A 153 -22.68 1.77 -2.92
N VAL A 154 -22.60 3.12 -2.98
CA VAL A 154 -23.27 3.97 -2.00
C VAL A 154 -24.80 3.93 -2.17
N ASP A 155 -25.29 3.98 -3.41
CA ASP A 155 -26.73 3.86 -3.71
C ASP A 155 -27.27 2.51 -3.20
N LEU A 156 -26.59 1.41 -3.56
CA LEU A 156 -26.98 0.07 -3.10
C LEU A 156 -26.97 -0.05 -1.57
N ALA A 157 -25.96 0.50 -0.90
CA ALA A 157 -25.86 0.46 0.54
C ALA A 157 -27.02 1.23 1.21
N VAL A 158 -27.40 2.40 0.69
CA VAL A 158 -28.54 3.17 1.17
C VAL A 158 -29.84 2.39 0.96
N ARG A 159 -30.05 1.81 -0.20
CA ARG A 159 -31.24 1.00 -0.50
C ARG A 159 -31.33 -0.25 0.40
N CYS A 160 -30.21 -0.92 0.64
CA CYS A 160 -30.15 -2.04 1.61
C CYS A 160 -30.51 -1.58 3.02
N THR A 161 -30.04 -0.40 3.44
CA THR A 161 -30.40 0.18 4.76
C THR A 161 -31.87 0.51 4.86
N LEU A 162 -32.51 0.86 3.73
CA LEU A 162 -33.97 1.07 3.66
C LEU A 162 -34.78 -0.22 3.53
N GLY A 163 -34.13 -1.39 3.51
CA GLY A 163 -34.76 -2.71 3.54
C GLY A 163 -34.84 -3.43 2.20
N GLU A 164 -34.33 -2.85 1.12
CA GLU A 164 -34.27 -3.51 -0.18
C GLU A 164 -33.21 -4.62 -0.16
N LYS A 165 -33.39 -5.67 -0.98
CA LYS A 165 -32.48 -6.79 -1.08
C LYS A 165 -31.61 -6.70 -2.34
N LEU A 166 -30.35 -7.07 -2.23
CA LEU A 166 -29.39 -7.08 -3.35
C LEU A 166 -29.91 -7.87 -4.55
N LYS A 167 -30.51 -9.04 -4.29
CA LYS A 167 -31.09 -9.88 -5.36
C LYS A 167 -32.23 -9.20 -6.12
N ASP A 168 -33.04 -8.41 -5.44
CA ASP A 168 -34.17 -7.69 -6.06
C ASP A 168 -33.69 -6.51 -6.90
N MET A 169 -32.45 -6.05 -6.65
CA MET A 169 -31.75 -5.02 -7.43
C MET A 169 -30.89 -5.62 -8.57
N GLY A 170 -30.93 -6.93 -8.78
CA GLY A 170 -30.18 -7.62 -9.85
C GLY A 170 -28.76 -8.03 -9.49
N TYR A 171 -28.40 -7.99 -8.19
CA TYR A 171 -27.07 -8.39 -7.73
C TYR A 171 -27.12 -9.75 -7.00
N GLY A 172 -26.15 -10.61 -7.32
CA GLY A 172 -25.96 -11.89 -6.64
C GLY A 172 -25.08 -11.76 -5.38
N THR A 173 -24.96 -12.86 -4.65
CA THR A 173 -24.04 -12.98 -3.51
C THR A 173 -22.60 -13.26 -3.95
N GLY A 174 -21.63 -12.66 -3.29
CA GLY A 174 -20.21 -12.89 -3.48
C GLY A 174 -19.53 -11.90 -4.43
N LEU A 175 -18.51 -12.37 -5.11
CA LEU A 175 -17.72 -11.52 -6.02
C LEU A 175 -18.53 -11.16 -7.27
N TRP A 176 -18.59 -9.85 -7.57
CA TRP A 176 -19.19 -9.35 -8.80
C TRP A 176 -18.36 -9.77 -10.01
N ARG A 177 -18.98 -10.55 -10.92
CA ARG A 177 -18.28 -11.13 -12.08
C ARG A 177 -18.79 -10.62 -13.42
N ASN A 178 -19.64 -9.59 -13.44
CA ASN A 178 -20.19 -9.06 -14.68
C ASN A 178 -19.18 -8.20 -15.44
N GLY A 179 -18.39 -8.91 -16.25
CA GLY A 179 -17.39 -8.33 -17.14
C GLY A 179 -16.00 -8.25 -16.52
N LYS A 180 -14.99 -8.72 -17.25
CA LYS A 180 -13.61 -8.36 -16.97
C LYS A 180 -13.46 -6.88 -17.30
N SER A 181 -13.02 -6.08 -16.35
CA SER A 181 -12.62 -4.71 -16.66
C SER A 181 -11.56 -4.75 -17.77
N PRO A 182 -11.75 -4.05 -18.89
CA PRO A 182 -10.71 -3.96 -19.92
C PRO A 182 -9.52 -3.11 -19.47
N TYR A 183 -9.60 -2.56 -18.25
CA TYR A 183 -8.62 -1.65 -17.70
C TYR A 183 -8.12 -2.13 -16.35
N VAL A 184 -6.86 -1.78 -16.07
CA VAL A 184 -6.29 -1.77 -14.74
C VAL A 184 -6.45 -0.36 -14.16
N ALA A 185 -6.83 -0.29 -12.90
CA ALA A 185 -6.99 0.95 -12.17
C ALA A 185 -6.04 0.97 -10.97
N VAL A 186 -5.32 2.08 -10.79
CA VAL A 186 -4.36 2.26 -9.71
C VAL A 186 -4.77 3.48 -8.89
N LYS A 187 -5.01 3.27 -7.60
CA LYS A 187 -5.18 4.34 -6.62
C LYS A 187 -3.79 4.78 -6.16
N VAL A 188 -3.49 6.06 -6.22
CA VAL A 188 -2.24 6.65 -5.71
C VAL A 188 -2.57 7.66 -4.62
N PRO A 189 -1.98 7.57 -3.42
CA PRO A 189 -2.19 8.54 -2.35
C PRO A 189 -1.56 9.89 -2.70
N VAL A 190 -2.15 10.95 -2.15
CA VAL A 190 -1.63 12.31 -2.24
C VAL A 190 -1.23 12.79 -0.85
N TYR A 191 -0.05 13.38 -0.75
CA TYR A 191 0.51 13.88 0.51
C TYR A 191 0.67 15.39 0.46
N SER A 192 0.51 16.03 1.62
CA SER A 192 0.70 17.48 1.79
C SER A 192 1.99 17.81 2.55
N PHE A 193 3.02 16.98 2.46
CA PHE A 193 4.29 17.16 3.20
C PHE A 193 4.95 18.51 2.95
N LEU A 194 4.85 19.04 1.74
CA LEU A 194 5.36 20.38 1.41
C LEU A 194 4.68 21.51 2.18
N LYS A 195 3.47 21.30 2.70
CA LYS A 195 2.70 22.26 3.49
C LYS A 195 2.83 22.03 5.00
N LEU A 196 3.28 20.84 5.40
CA LEU A 196 3.35 20.39 6.79
C LEU A 196 4.83 20.28 7.19
N HIS A 197 5.41 21.38 7.64
CA HIS A 197 6.81 21.40 8.05
C HIS A 197 7.04 20.56 9.32
N GLY A 198 8.13 19.79 9.33
CA GLY A 198 8.55 18.99 10.48
C GLY A 198 7.79 17.68 10.69
N VAL A 199 6.97 17.25 9.72
CA VAL A 199 6.31 15.94 9.76
C VAL A 199 7.27 14.87 9.24
N ASP A 200 7.34 13.73 9.95
CA ASP A 200 8.03 12.54 9.45
C ASP A 200 7.33 12.01 8.20
N THR A 201 8.08 11.88 7.12
CA THR A 201 7.57 11.42 5.82
C THR A 201 7.64 9.90 5.63
N MET A 202 8.22 9.16 6.57
CA MET A 202 8.25 7.69 6.50
C MET A 202 6.85 7.11 6.62
N LEU A 203 6.50 6.26 5.66
CA LEU A 203 5.22 5.55 5.69
C LEU A 203 5.25 4.42 6.73
N GLY A 204 4.16 4.29 7.44
CA GLY A 204 3.98 3.34 8.53
C GLY A 204 2.50 3.10 8.84
N PRO A 205 2.18 2.54 10.00
CA PRO A 205 0.80 2.23 10.38
C PRO A 205 -0.09 3.47 10.51
N GLU A 206 0.48 4.64 10.82
CA GLU A 206 -0.27 5.89 10.95
C GLU A 206 -0.48 6.55 9.58
N MET A 207 -1.75 6.93 9.30
CA MET A 207 -2.12 7.55 8.02
C MET A 207 -1.58 8.97 7.89
N LYS A 208 -0.91 9.26 6.77
CA LYS A 208 -0.30 10.56 6.44
C LYS A 208 -0.86 11.20 5.16
N SER A 209 -1.55 10.44 4.33
CA SER A 209 -2.15 10.95 3.09
C SER A 209 -3.32 11.90 3.36
N THR A 210 -3.44 12.91 2.51
CA THR A 210 -4.51 13.92 2.58
C THR A 210 -5.52 13.79 1.45
N GLY A 211 -5.28 12.93 0.49
CA GLY A 211 -6.14 12.65 -0.64
C GLY A 211 -5.67 11.44 -1.43
N GLU A 212 -6.35 11.17 -2.52
CA GLU A 212 -6.04 10.08 -3.43
C GLU A 212 -6.46 10.42 -4.86
N VAL A 213 -5.77 9.85 -5.82
CA VAL A 213 -6.05 9.99 -7.26
C VAL A 213 -6.13 8.62 -7.92
N LEU A 214 -6.73 8.60 -9.11
CA LEU A 214 -6.96 7.40 -9.88
C LEU A 214 -6.24 7.46 -11.22
N GLY A 215 -5.38 6.45 -11.48
CA GLY A 215 -4.86 6.16 -12.81
C GLY A 215 -5.61 4.97 -13.43
N ILE A 216 -6.00 5.07 -14.70
CA ILE A 216 -6.65 3.99 -15.46
C ILE A 216 -5.95 3.81 -16.80
N ALA A 217 -5.61 2.57 -17.13
CA ALA A 217 -4.99 2.20 -18.42
C ALA A 217 -5.21 0.72 -18.73
N PRO A 218 -4.88 0.25 -19.97
CA PRO A 218 -4.97 -1.17 -20.30
C PRO A 218 -4.04 -2.08 -19.50
N ASN A 219 -2.96 -1.53 -18.93
CA ASN A 219 -2.00 -2.27 -18.11
C ASN A 219 -1.59 -1.48 -16.85
N MET A 220 -1.01 -2.20 -15.89
CA MET A 220 -0.64 -1.66 -14.59
C MET A 220 0.40 -0.54 -14.67
N HIS A 221 1.42 -0.66 -15.52
CA HIS A 221 2.50 0.33 -15.60
C HIS A 221 1.99 1.69 -16.07
N GLU A 222 1.18 1.70 -17.13
CA GLU A 222 0.56 2.93 -17.62
C GLU A 222 -0.43 3.52 -16.61
N ALA A 223 -1.23 2.68 -15.94
CA ALA A 223 -2.16 3.13 -14.91
C ALA A 223 -1.41 3.75 -13.73
N LEU A 224 -0.30 3.14 -13.29
CA LEU A 224 0.55 3.64 -12.23
C LEU A 224 1.17 4.99 -12.59
N ILE A 225 1.75 5.13 -13.79
CA ILE A 225 2.33 6.40 -14.25
C ILE A 225 1.25 7.50 -14.28
N LYS A 226 0.06 7.22 -14.81
CA LYS A 226 -1.05 8.19 -14.82
C LYS A 226 -1.45 8.60 -13.39
N GLY A 227 -1.53 7.65 -12.48
CA GLY A 227 -1.83 7.91 -11.07
C GLY A 227 -0.75 8.76 -10.41
N LEU A 228 0.53 8.44 -10.60
CA LEU A 228 1.65 9.20 -10.06
C LEU A 228 1.68 10.65 -10.59
N VAL A 229 1.51 10.83 -11.90
CA VAL A 229 1.41 12.17 -12.50
C VAL A 229 0.23 12.95 -11.91
N ALA A 230 -0.93 12.32 -11.77
CA ALA A 230 -2.10 12.96 -11.16
C ALA A 230 -1.88 13.28 -9.67
N ALA A 231 -1.06 12.51 -8.95
CA ALA A 231 -0.65 12.79 -7.58
C ALA A 231 0.40 13.91 -7.45
N GLY A 232 0.90 14.44 -8.58
CA GLY A 232 1.87 15.53 -8.62
C GLY A 232 3.32 15.10 -8.79
N TYR A 233 3.59 13.81 -9.00
CA TYR A 233 4.95 13.34 -9.32
C TYR A 233 5.35 13.83 -10.71
N GLN A 234 6.57 14.36 -10.80
CA GLN A 234 7.15 14.82 -12.05
C GLN A 234 8.23 13.85 -12.51
N PHE A 235 8.02 13.25 -13.67
CA PHE A 235 9.04 12.43 -14.31
C PHE A 235 9.96 13.35 -15.12
N LYS A 236 11.23 13.33 -14.77
CA LYS A 236 12.24 14.14 -15.46
C LYS A 236 12.83 13.37 -16.63
N THR A 237 13.16 14.07 -17.70
CA THR A 237 14.01 13.56 -18.77
C THR A 237 15.48 13.90 -18.46
N PRO A 238 16.44 13.02 -18.79
CA PRO A 238 17.83 13.28 -18.46
C PRO A 238 18.35 14.52 -19.17
N GLY A 239 19.08 15.33 -18.42
CA GLY A 239 19.82 16.51 -18.88
C GLY A 239 21.32 16.41 -18.57
N PRO A 240 22.11 17.44 -18.89
CA PRO A 240 23.52 17.44 -18.54
C PRO A 240 23.75 17.27 -17.04
N GLY A 241 24.38 16.17 -16.65
CA GLY A 241 24.67 15.86 -15.25
C GLY A 241 23.60 15.09 -14.50
N SER A 242 22.43 14.86 -15.09
CA SER A 242 21.36 14.03 -14.49
C SER A 242 21.86 12.67 -14.04
N CYS A 243 21.48 12.27 -12.84
CA CYS A 243 21.89 10.98 -12.30
C CYS A 243 20.77 10.28 -11.50
N VAL A 244 20.96 8.98 -11.35
CA VAL A 244 20.10 8.11 -10.56
C VAL A 244 20.93 7.40 -9.50
N ILE A 245 20.41 7.29 -8.28
CA ILE A 245 21.01 6.51 -7.21
C ILE A 245 20.25 5.21 -7.07
N ILE A 246 20.97 4.09 -7.17
CA ILE A 246 20.42 2.74 -6.98
C ILE A 246 21.09 2.11 -5.75
N SER A 247 20.27 1.75 -4.77
CA SER A 247 20.72 1.02 -3.57
C SER A 247 19.70 -0.06 -3.24
N VAL A 248 20.06 -1.31 -3.43
CA VAL A 248 19.16 -2.46 -3.27
C VAL A 248 19.83 -3.58 -2.50
N LYS A 249 19.03 -4.44 -1.85
CA LYS A 249 19.49 -5.66 -1.21
C LYS A 249 19.93 -6.68 -2.25
N ASP A 250 20.65 -7.73 -1.80
CA ASP A 250 21.27 -8.70 -2.70
C ASP A 250 20.26 -9.45 -3.58
N SER A 251 19.07 -9.77 -3.06
CA SER A 251 18.02 -10.46 -3.82
C SER A 251 17.52 -9.67 -5.03
N ASP A 252 17.58 -8.34 -4.97
CA ASP A 252 16.95 -7.46 -5.97
C ASP A 252 17.96 -6.91 -6.99
N LYS A 253 19.24 -7.25 -6.80
CA LYS A 253 20.34 -6.74 -7.65
C LYS A 253 20.22 -7.14 -9.11
N LYS A 254 19.69 -8.33 -9.39
CA LYS A 254 19.50 -8.79 -10.77
C LYS A 254 18.52 -7.91 -11.52
N GLU A 255 17.37 -7.65 -10.93
CA GLU A 255 16.34 -6.76 -11.51
C GLU A 255 16.84 -5.32 -11.61
N ALA A 256 17.53 -4.85 -10.57
CA ALA A 256 18.16 -3.53 -10.57
C ALA A 256 19.17 -3.33 -11.71
N ALA A 257 19.89 -4.39 -12.13
CA ALA A 257 20.82 -4.29 -13.26
C ALA A 257 20.08 -4.07 -14.60
N GLU A 258 18.96 -4.73 -14.81
CA GLU A 258 18.14 -4.54 -16.00
C GLU A 258 17.56 -3.10 -16.06
N LEU A 259 17.09 -2.59 -14.92
CA LEU A 259 16.63 -1.22 -14.80
C LEU A 259 17.77 -0.21 -15.04
N ALA A 260 18.93 -0.44 -14.40
CA ALA A 260 20.08 0.44 -14.50
C ALA A 260 20.59 0.54 -15.94
N TRP A 261 20.59 -0.55 -16.71
CA TRP A 261 20.89 -0.52 -18.14
C TRP A 261 19.95 0.38 -18.92
N LYS A 262 18.64 0.24 -18.70
CA LYS A 262 17.64 1.09 -19.37
C LYS A 262 17.86 2.57 -19.03
N LEU A 263 18.09 2.89 -17.76
CA LEU A 263 18.34 4.26 -17.32
C LEU A 263 19.63 4.83 -17.90
N HIS A 264 20.69 4.01 -17.99
CA HIS A 264 21.94 4.40 -18.64
C HIS A 264 21.75 4.70 -20.13
N ASP A 265 21.02 3.84 -20.85
CA ASP A 265 20.70 4.04 -22.27
C ASP A 265 19.86 5.29 -22.51
N TYR A 266 19.01 5.66 -21.54
CA TYR A 266 18.29 6.94 -21.55
C TYR A 266 19.18 8.15 -21.30
N GLY A 267 20.43 7.98 -20.86
CA GLY A 267 21.40 9.06 -20.66
C GLY A 267 21.63 9.47 -19.21
N TYR A 268 21.12 8.71 -18.23
CA TYR A 268 21.41 8.96 -16.82
C TYR A 268 22.79 8.41 -16.42
N LYS A 269 23.51 9.15 -15.56
CA LYS A 269 24.62 8.58 -14.80
C LYS A 269 24.08 7.73 -13.66
N ILE A 270 24.61 6.51 -13.52
CA ILE A 270 24.18 5.62 -12.46
C ILE A 270 25.16 5.68 -11.30
N TYR A 271 24.64 5.91 -10.10
CA TYR A 271 25.37 5.82 -8.85
C TYR A 271 24.79 4.70 -8.01
N GLY A 272 25.64 3.98 -7.29
CA GLY A 272 25.22 2.90 -6.40
C GLY A 272 26.02 2.87 -5.11
N THR A 273 25.40 2.41 -4.02
CA THR A 273 26.13 2.07 -2.80
C THR A 273 27.15 0.96 -3.08
N PRO A 274 28.23 0.79 -2.27
CA PRO A 274 29.37 -0.07 -2.64
C PRO A 274 29.01 -1.49 -3.07
N GLY A 275 28.03 -2.11 -2.41
CA GLY A 275 27.58 -3.46 -2.77
C GLY A 275 26.79 -3.51 -4.07
N THR A 276 25.91 -2.53 -4.29
CA THR A 276 25.11 -2.41 -5.51
C THR A 276 26.00 -2.03 -6.70
N ALA A 277 26.87 -1.03 -6.55
CA ALA A 277 27.77 -0.61 -7.63
C ALA A 277 28.71 -1.73 -8.10
N ARG A 278 29.28 -2.52 -7.17
CA ARG A 278 30.11 -3.69 -7.54
C ARG A 278 29.30 -4.68 -8.39
N TYR A 279 28.07 -4.96 -8.00
CA TYR A 279 27.22 -5.89 -8.74
C TYR A 279 26.89 -5.34 -10.13
N LEU A 280 26.43 -4.09 -10.23
CA LEU A 280 26.07 -3.45 -11.50
C LEU A 280 27.26 -3.44 -12.47
N ASN A 281 28.45 -3.03 -12.00
CA ASN A 281 29.67 -3.06 -12.81
C ASN A 281 30.03 -4.49 -13.25
N SER A 282 29.81 -5.52 -12.43
CA SER A 282 30.01 -6.91 -12.83
C SER A 282 29.06 -7.38 -13.93
N GLN A 283 27.90 -6.72 -14.05
CA GLN A 283 26.93 -6.92 -15.12
C GLN A 283 27.14 -5.94 -16.31
N MET A 284 28.32 -5.31 -16.37
CA MET A 284 28.73 -4.36 -17.42
C MET A 284 27.94 -3.05 -17.43
N VAL A 285 27.11 -2.76 -16.42
CA VAL A 285 26.41 -1.47 -16.26
C VAL A 285 27.37 -0.45 -15.70
N PRO A 286 27.68 0.66 -16.40
CA PRO A 286 28.52 1.72 -15.87
C PRO A 286 27.90 2.35 -14.63
N CYS A 287 28.46 2.08 -13.46
CA CYS A 287 27.96 2.57 -12.18
C CYS A 287 29.09 3.16 -11.34
N SER A 288 28.93 4.41 -10.92
CA SER A 288 29.84 5.07 -9.98
C SER A 288 29.47 4.70 -8.54
N THR A 289 30.47 4.44 -7.72
CA THR A 289 30.24 4.15 -6.30
C THR A 289 30.03 5.46 -5.53
N VAL A 290 28.99 5.49 -4.70
CA VAL A 290 28.75 6.54 -3.71
C VAL A 290 28.72 5.91 -2.32
N ARG A 291 29.34 6.55 -1.33
CA ARG A 291 29.36 6.09 0.06
C ARG A 291 27.97 6.15 0.68
N GLN A 292 27.71 5.26 1.62
CA GLN A 292 26.45 5.26 2.38
C GLN A 292 26.35 6.48 3.31
N MET A 293 25.14 6.84 3.71
CA MET A 293 24.91 7.97 4.62
C MET A 293 25.63 7.85 5.97
N SER A 294 25.88 6.64 6.43
CA SER A 294 26.61 6.33 7.68
C SER A 294 28.12 6.42 7.54
N GLU A 295 28.64 6.59 6.32
CA GLU A 295 30.08 6.68 6.04
C GLU A 295 30.55 8.13 5.95
N GLU A 296 31.87 8.36 5.93
CA GLU A 296 32.46 9.69 5.77
C GLU A 296 32.02 10.37 4.47
N ARG A 297 31.92 11.70 4.51
CA ARG A 297 31.66 12.53 3.33
C ARG A 297 32.87 12.56 2.37
N PRO A 298 32.61 12.68 1.03
CA PRO A 298 31.33 12.79 0.36
C PRO A 298 30.58 11.46 0.33
N ASN A 299 29.26 11.51 0.59
CA ASN A 299 28.39 10.35 0.61
C ASN A 299 27.08 10.61 -0.15
N VAL A 300 26.09 9.75 -0.01
CA VAL A 300 24.77 9.90 -0.68
C VAL A 300 24.12 11.25 -0.40
N LEU A 301 24.28 11.81 0.81
CA LEU A 301 23.68 13.11 1.15
C LEU A 301 24.29 14.25 0.31
N ASP A 302 25.61 14.27 0.12
CA ASP A 302 26.27 15.29 -0.70
C ASP A 302 25.80 15.23 -2.15
N LEU A 303 25.57 14.01 -2.66
CA LEU A 303 25.05 13.83 -4.02
C LEU A 303 23.60 14.31 -4.13
N LEU A 304 22.75 14.04 -3.14
CA LEU A 304 21.38 14.55 -3.08
C LEU A 304 21.35 16.09 -2.96
N GLU A 305 22.20 16.66 -2.10
CA GLU A 305 22.31 18.11 -1.90
C GLU A 305 22.79 18.84 -3.17
N SER A 306 23.50 18.16 -4.07
CA SER A 306 23.95 18.75 -5.35
C SER A 306 22.80 19.13 -6.30
N GLY A 307 21.58 18.57 -6.10
CA GLY A 307 20.44 18.79 -6.98
C GLY A 307 20.52 18.09 -8.35
N LEU A 308 21.53 17.24 -8.57
CA LEU A 308 21.73 16.51 -9.82
C LEU A 308 21.01 15.16 -9.85
N VAL A 309 20.53 14.70 -8.70
CA VAL A 309 19.80 13.43 -8.58
C VAL A 309 18.36 13.63 -9.02
N ASP A 310 17.96 12.89 -10.04
CA ASP A 310 16.58 12.89 -10.54
C ASP A 310 15.74 11.77 -9.94
N TYR A 311 16.37 10.61 -9.67
CA TYR A 311 15.73 9.42 -9.09
C TYR A 311 16.65 8.66 -8.16
#